data_aac67b4b6cd0192a635bcca47da4d773
#
_entry.id   aac67b4b6cd0192a635bcca47da4d773
#
_cell.length_a   1.000
_cell.length_b   1.000
_cell.length_c   1.000
_cell.angle_alpha   90.00
_cell.angle_beta   90.00
_cell.angle_gamma   90.00
#
_symmetry.space_group_name_H-M   'P 1'
#
loop_
_entity.id
_entity.type
_entity.pdbx_description
1 polymer ?
#
loop_
_entity_poly.entity_id
_entity_poly.type
_entity_poly.pdbx_seq_one_letter_code
_entity_poly.pdbx_strand_id
1 'polypeptide(L)'
;MRMLHAEFAPTVERPRVSVTSRVRTRNRVVDWSARRTVNEDPVVLRSALAATELLPLDGIVRTTAQQATQGARTDVDKARAIYRWVVAHAHREPKTRGCGTGDIKSMLESGNLGGKCADLNAIFVGLCRASGVPARDVYGLRVAPSAFGYKELGANSASLKGAQHCRAEVFLAGHGWVAMDPADVLKVMRQETPEWIKDPAHAVAAPVMAGLFGNWEGNWVGYNTAHDLHLPGRVEKGTLPFFMYPQGENAEGRFDDLAPDAFRYTIAATELKA
;
A
#
# COMPACT_ATOMS: atom_id res chain seq x y z
N MET A 1 -11.03 -2.85 -12.40
CA MET A 1 -10.50 -1.48 -12.23
C MET A 1 -11.05 -0.58 -13.33
N ARG A 2 -11.21 0.73 -13.08
CA ARG A 2 -11.50 1.77 -14.11
C ARG A 2 -10.30 2.69 -14.21
N MET A 3 -9.97 3.14 -15.41
CA MET A 3 -8.84 4.00 -15.71
C MET A 3 -9.31 5.13 -16.63
N LEU A 4 -8.81 6.33 -16.44
CA LEU A 4 -8.93 7.41 -17.41
C LEU A 4 -7.68 7.37 -18.29
N HIS A 5 -7.88 7.31 -19.60
CA HIS A 5 -6.83 7.40 -20.60
C HIS A 5 -7.11 8.61 -21.51
N ALA A 6 -6.10 9.39 -21.79
CA ALA A 6 -6.20 10.56 -22.68
C ALA A 6 -5.01 10.57 -23.65
N GLU A 7 -5.29 10.75 -24.93
CA GLU A 7 -4.31 10.91 -25.98
C GLU A 7 -4.41 12.32 -26.55
N PHE A 8 -3.28 12.89 -26.88
CA PHE A 8 -3.19 14.24 -27.44
C PHE A 8 -2.48 14.18 -28.79
N ALA A 9 -2.99 14.96 -29.76
CA ALA A 9 -2.31 15.12 -31.01
C ALA A 9 -0.92 15.78 -30.83
N PRO A 10 0.09 15.44 -31.65
CA PRO A 10 1.44 16.01 -31.50
C PRO A 10 1.49 17.54 -31.60
N THR A 11 0.44 18.16 -32.18
CA THR A 11 0.29 19.61 -32.30
C THR A 11 -0.13 20.32 -31.01
N VAL A 12 -0.48 19.57 -29.95
CA VAL A 12 -0.88 20.15 -28.66
C VAL A 12 0.35 20.46 -27.83
N GLU A 13 0.73 21.75 -27.79
CA GLU A 13 1.95 22.20 -27.11
C GLU A 13 1.94 21.98 -25.58
N ARG A 14 0.78 22.07 -24.93
CA ARG A 14 0.64 21.97 -23.47
C ARG A 14 -0.56 21.08 -23.10
N PRO A 15 -0.44 19.77 -23.28
CA PRO A 15 -1.50 18.85 -22.94
C PRO A 15 -1.78 18.89 -21.44
N ARG A 16 -3.07 18.95 -21.08
CA ARG A 16 -3.50 18.96 -19.66
C ARG A 16 -4.71 18.08 -19.48
N VAL A 17 -4.68 17.25 -18.45
CA VAL A 17 -5.82 16.49 -17.96
C VAL A 17 -6.17 16.98 -16.56
N SER A 18 -7.44 17.26 -16.32
CA SER A 18 -7.95 17.55 -14.97
C SER A 18 -9.05 16.56 -14.63
N VAL A 19 -8.94 15.92 -13.49
CA VAL A 19 -9.92 14.94 -12.99
C VAL A 19 -10.43 15.40 -11.63
N THR A 20 -11.74 15.54 -11.51
CA THR A 20 -12.40 15.82 -10.24
C THR A 20 -13.25 14.63 -9.84
N SER A 21 -13.08 14.16 -8.61
CA SER A 21 -13.86 13.06 -8.06
C SER A 21 -14.48 13.44 -6.73
N ARG A 22 -15.70 13.01 -6.48
CA ARG A 22 -16.32 13.08 -5.15
C ARG A 22 -16.26 11.71 -4.52
N VAL A 23 -15.76 11.67 -3.29
CA VAL A 23 -15.58 10.42 -2.56
C VAL A 23 -16.12 10.57 -1.14
N ARG A 24 -16.56 9.47 -0.55
CA ARG A 24 -16.88 9.40 0.87
C ARG A 24 -15.98 8.35 1.49
N THR A 25 -15.25 8.75 2.50
CA THR A 25 -14.41 7.86 3.29
C THR A 25 -15.03 7.58 4.64
N ARG A 26 -14.59 6.54 5.30
CA ARG A 26 -14.96 6.20 6.68
C ARG A 26 -13.83 5.43 7.33
N ASN A 27 -13.77 5.49 8.65
CA ASN A 27 -12.92 4.57 9.39
C ASN A 27 -13.37 3.13 9.11
N ARG A 28 -12.40 2.26 8.91
CA ARG A 28 -12.62 0.81 8.88
C ARG A 28 -12.11 0.24 10.17
N VAL A 29 -12.97 -0.44 10.89
CA VAL A 29 -12.66 -1.06 12.17
C VAL A 29 -13.20 -2.48 12.13
N VAL A 30 -12.35 -3.46 12.39
CA VAL A 30 -12.76 -4.85 12.50
C VAL A 30 -13.25 -5.12 13.92
N ASP A 31 -14.40 -5.75 14.02
CA ASP A 31 -14.84 -6.36 15.28
C ASP A 31 -14.35 -7.81 15.33
N TRP A 32 -13.32 -8.06 16.11
CA TRP A 32 -12.72 -9.38 16.25
C TRP A 32 -13.61 -10.38 17.00
N SER A 33 -14.61 -9.90 17.74
CA SER A 33 -15.58 -10.75 18.45
C SER A 33 -16.72 -11.22 17.56
N ALA A 34 -17.08 -10.40 16.55
CA ALA A 34 -18.15 -10.70 15.63
C ALA A 34 -17.65 -11.52 14.44
N ARG A 35 -18.18 -12.74 14.30
CA ARG A 35 -17.95 -13.56 13.11
C ARG A 35 -19.20 -13.51 12.23
N ARG A 36 -18.96 -13.31 10.92
CA ARG A 36 -20.03 -13.28 9.91
C ARG A 36 -19.65 -14.22 8.77
N THR A 37 -20.63 -14.84 8.17
CA THR A 37 -20.40 -15.50 6.88
C THR A 37 -20.19 -14.40 5.84
N VAL A 38 -18.97 -14.30 5.32
CA VAL A 38 -18.62 -13.35 4.25
C VAL A 38 -18.27 -14.19 3.02
N ASN A 39 -19.11 -14.06 2.01
CA ASN A 39 -18.83 -14.65 0.71
C ASN A 39 -18.08 -13.64 -0.14
N GLU A 40 -16.92 -14.03 -0.63
CA GLU A 40 -16.18 -13.27 -1.62
C GLU A 40 -16.12 -14.06 -2.93
N ASP A 41 -16.07 -13.37 -4.04
CA ASP A 41 -15.92 -14.02 -5.34
C ASP A 41 -14.63 -14.86 -5.38
N PRO A 42 -14.73 -16.15 -5.69
CA PRO A 42 -13.56 -17.03 -5.82
C PRO A 42 -12.50 -16.51 -6.79
N VAL A 43 -12.88 -15.75 -7.82
CA VAL A 43 -11.95 -15.10 -8.75
C VAL A 43 -11.11 -14.04 -8.02
N VAL A 44 -11.75 -13.24 -7.18
CA VAL A 44 -11.07 -12.21 -6.36
C VAL A 44 -10.11 -12.87 -5.38
N LEU A 45 -10.53 -13.95 -4.70
CA LEU A 45 -9.66 -14.67 -3.75
C LEU A 45 -8.47 -15.33 -4.46
N ARG A 46 -8.69 -15.95 -5.63
CA ARG A 46 -7.59 -16.52 -6.42
C ARG A 46 -6.59 -15.44 -6.86
N SER A 47 -7.06 -14.30 -7.31
CA SER A 47 -6.20 -13.16 -7.65
C SER A 47 -5.39 -12.68 -6.45
N ALA A 48 -6.00 -12.65 -5.26
CA ALA A 48 -5.35 -12.24 -4.02
C ALA A 48 -4.39 -13.31 -3.43
N LEU A 49 -4.31 -14.48 -4.03
CA LEU A 49 -3.36 -15.56 -3.73
C LEU A 49 -2.31 -15.74 -4.83
N ALA A 50 -2.46 -15.05 -5.94
CA ALA A 50 -1.56 -15.19 -7.08
C ALA A 50 -0.24 -14.43 -6.88
N ALA A 51 0.83 -14.96 -7.47
CA ALA A 51 2.07 -14.21 -7.64
C ALA A 51 1.86 -13.03 -8.60
N THR A 52 2.70 -12.01 -8.46
CA THR A 52 2.84 -10.91 -9.43
C THR A 52 4.32 -10.72 -9.74
N GLU A 53 4.65 -9.90 -10.72
CA GLU A 53 6.04 -9.70 -11.16
C GLU A 53 6.98 -9.37 -9.99
N LEU A 54 6.59 -8.46 -9.10
CA LEU A 54 7.41 -8.02 -7.97
C LEU A 54 7.09 -8.72 -6.64
N LEU A 55 6.04 -9.56 -6.61
CA LEU A 55 5.64 -10.38 -5.46
C LEU A 55 5.64 -11.86 -5.84
N PRO A 56 6.79 -12.50 -6.09
CA PRO A 56 6.85 -13.95 -6.26
C PRO A 56 6.50 -14.65 -4.95
N LEU A 57 6.02 -15.90 -5.03
CA LEU A 57 5.55 -16.66 -3.86
C LEU A 57 6.42 -17.88 -3.56
N ASP A 58 7.54 -18.04 -4.23
CA ASP A 58 8.51 -19.13 -4.08
C ASP A 58 9.86 -18.64 -3.52
N GLY A 59 10.85 -19.50 -3.55
CA GLY A 59 12.21 -19.17 -3.12
C GLY A 59 12.26 -18.57 -1.72
N ILE A 60 12.99 -17.46 -1.60
CA ILE A 60 13.20 -16.77 -0.32
C ILE A 60 11.89 -16.26 0.28
N VAL A 61 10.92 -15.84 -0.54
CA VAL A 61 9.61 -15.34 -0.05
C VAL A 61 8.88 -16.46 0.69
N ARG A 62 8.82 -17.65 0.11
CA ARG A 62 8.20 -18.83 0.75
C ARG A 62 8.91 -19.22 2.03
N THR A 63 10.24 -19.27 2.01
CA THR A 63 11.04 -19.62 3.19
C THR A 63 10.81 -18.62 4.33
N THR A 64 10.83 -17.34 4.02
CA THR A 64 10.55 -16.27 5.01
C THR A 64 9.13 -16.36 5.55
N ALA A 65 8.14 -16.60 4.68
CA ALA A 65 6.75 -16.77 5.09
C ALA A 65 6.57 -17.96 6.06
N GLN A 66 7.21 -19.09 5.77
CA GLN A 66 7.19 -20.27 6.64
C GLN A 66 7.83 -19.99 8.02
N GLN A 67 8.97 -19.30 8.03
CA GLN A 67 9.63 -18.90 9.28
C GLN A 67 8.75 -17.93 10.08
N ALA A 68 8.21 -16.90 9.45
CA ALA A 68 7.37 -15.90 10.10
C ALA A 68 6.07 -16.48 10.67
N THR A 69 5.54 -17.55 10.06
CA THR A 69 4.27 -18.17 10.46
C THR A 69 4.45 -19.44 11.29
N GLN A 70 5.67 -19.74 11.74
CA GLN A 70 5.92 -20.94 12.56
C GLN A 70 5.03 -20.96 13.79
N GLY A 71 4.27 -22.03 13.99
CA GLY A 71 3.33 -22.20 15.10
C GLY A 71 1.96 -21.53 14.90
N ALA A 72 1.76 -20.75 13.84
CA ALA A 72 0.44 -20.18 13.53
C ALA A 72 -0.54 -21.28 13.07
N ARG A 73 -1.76 -21.26 13.61
CA ARG A 73 -2.77 -22.30 13.36
C ARG A 73 -3.91 -21.82 12.46
N THR A 74 -4.22 -20.56 12.50
CA THR A 74 -5.31 -19.93 11.73
C THR A 74 -4.78 -18.86 10.80
N ASP A 75 -5.56 -18.45 9.80
CA ASP A 75 -5.18 -17.35 8.91
C ASP A 75 -5.04 -16.02 9.66
N VAL A 76 -5.82 -15.82 10.73
CA VAL A 76 -5.64 -14.67 11.64
C VAL A 76 -4.27 -14.73 12.32
N ASP A 77 -3.86 -15.91 12.81
CA ASP A 77 -2.55 -16.09 13.46
C ASP A 77 -1.42 -15.85 12.46
N LYS A 78 -1.53 -16.39 11.23
CA LYS A 78 -0.54 -16.17 10.18
C LYS A 78 -0.42 -14.69 9.83
N ALA A 79 -1.54 -14.01 9.57
CA ALA A 79 -1.54 -12.58 9.26
C ALA A 79 -0.92 -11.76 10.42
N ARG A 80 -1.23 -12.08 11.67
CA ARG A 80 -0.67 -11.42 12.84
C ARG A 80 0.82 -11.67 13.00
N ALA A 81 1.27 -12.89 12.76
CA ALA A 81 2.67 -13.27 12.83
C ALA A 81 3.50 -12.55 11.76
N ILE A 82 3.01 -12.52 10.53
CA ILE A 82 3.65 -11.79 9.42
C ILE A 82 3.66 -10.28 9.69
N TYR A 83 2.55 -9.70 10.16
CA TYR A 83 2.49 -8.29 10.52
C TYR A 83 3.56 -7.90 11.56
N ARG A 84 3.68 -8.71 12.62
CA ARG A 84 4.71 -8.52 13.65
C ARG A 84 6.11 -8.73 13.08
N TRP A 85 6.28 -9.72 12.22
CA TRP A 85 7.56 -9.99 11.57
C TRP A 85 8.02 -8.78 10.74
N VAL A 86 7.13 -8.20 9.92
CA VAL A 86 7.44 -7.00 9.12
C VAL A 86 7.84 -5.83 10.03
N VAL A 87 7.08 -5.56 11.09
CA VAL A 87 7.40 -4.46 12.02
C VAL A 87 8.72 -4.69 12.76
N ALA A 88 9.08 -5.95 13.03
CA ALA A 88 10.32 -6.29 13.75
C ALA A 88 11.58 -6.28 12.86
N HIS A 89 11.46 -6.58 11.57
CA HIS A 89 12.61 -6.78 10.69
C HIS A 89 12.78 -5.68 9.64
N ALA A 90 11.70 -5.00 9.24
CA ALA A 90 11.76 -3.93 8.27
C ALA A 90 11.86 -2.54 8.93
N HIS A 91 12.11 -1.52 8.12
CA HIS A 91 12.14 -0.15 8.61
C HIS A 91 11.73 0.85 7.54
N ARG A 92 11.21 1.99 7.97
CA ARG A 92 10.95 3.14 7.09
C ARG A 92 12.27 3.76 6.67
N GLU A 93 12.55 3.81 5.35
CA GLU A 93 13.70 4.53 4.78
C GLU A 93 13.21 5.83 4.10
N PRO A 94 13.42 6.99 4.74
CA PRO A 94 12.93 8.27 4.22
C PRO A 94 13.51 8.67 2.86
N LYS A 95 14.70 8.16 2.51
CA LYS A 95 15.38 8.47 1.24
C LYS A 95 14.88 7.66 0.05
N THR A 96 14.08 6.61 0.25
CA THR A 96 13.48 5.84 -0.84
C THR A 96 12.71 6.75 -1.79
N ARG A 97 12.90 6.60 -3.09
CA ARG A 97 12.20 7.37 -4.12
C ARG A 97 10.71 7.02 -4.13
N GLY A 98 9.87 8.03 -4.30
CA GLY A 98 8.42 7.86 -4.31
C GLY A 98 7.91 7.09 -3.09
N CYS A 99 7.12 6.08 -3.32
CA CYS A 99 6.63 5.13 -2.30
C CYS A 99 7.41 3.80 -2.26
N GLY A 100 8.46 3.67 -3.07
CA GLY A 100 9.22 2.44 -3.28
C GLY A 100 8.78 1.69 -4.52
N THR A 101 9.39 0.55 -4.79
CA THR A 101 9.16 -0.29 -5.97
C THR A 101 8.33 -1.53 -5.69
N GLY A 102 8.33 -2.01 -4.44
CA GLY A 102 7.61 -3.22 -4.05
C GLY A 102 8.29 -4.54 -4.49
N ASP A 103 9.57 -4.53 -4.86
CA ASP A 103 10.32 -5.74 -5.22
C ASP A 103 10.74 -6.51 -3.95
N ILE A 104 9.84 -7.33 -3.45
CA ILE A 104 10.05 -8.06 -2.20
C ILE A 104 11.14 -9.13 -2.29
N LYS A 105 11.35 -9.70 -3.48
CA LYS A 105 12.41 -10.70 -3.65
C LYS A 105 13.78 -10.07 -3.47
N SER A 106 14.07 -8.99 -4.19
CA SER A 106 15.35 -8.27 -4.06
C SER A 106 15.58 -7.75 -2.64
N MET A 107 14.53 -7.26 -1.96
CA MET A 107 14.63 -6.82 -0.56
C MET A 107 15.01 -7.96 0.38
N LEU A 108 14.36 -9.12 0.26
CA LEU A 108 14.65 -10.29 1.10
C LEU A 108 16.01 -10.91 0.79
N GLU A 109 16.39 -11.02 -0.47
CA GLU A 109 17.70 -11.56 -0.88
C GLU A 109 18.87 -10.69 -0.45
N SER A 110 18.72 -9.38 -0.52
CA SER A 110 19.76 -8.44 -0.05
C SER A 110 19.81 -8.29 1.47
N GLY A 111 18.77 -8.69 2.19
CA GLY A 111 18.62 -8.44 3.62
C GLY A 111 18.36 -6.96 3.96
N ASN A 112 18.26 -6.07 2.97
CA ASN A 112 17.91 -4.68 3.17
C ASN A 112 16.38 -4.50 3.09
N LEU A 113 15.73 -4.50 4.25
CA LEU A 113 14.28 -4.33 4.37
C LEU A 113 13.86 -2.88 4.66
N GLY A 114 14.71 -1.93 4.28
CA GLY A 114 14.41 -0.50 4.32
C GLY A 114 13.58 -0.06 3.11
N GLY A 115 12.49 0.66 3.34
CA GLY A 115 11.64 1.11 2.25
C GLY A 115 10.53 2.08 2.66
N LYS A 116 9.62 2.34 1.73
CA LYS A 116 8.39 3.10 1.99
C LYS A 116 7.15 2.21 1.89
N CYS A 117 5.99 2.82 1.80
CA CYS A 117 4.73 2.09 1.94
C CYS A 117 4.53 0.99 0.88
N ALA A 118 4.96 1.21 -0.37
CA ALA A 118 4.84 0.19 -1.41
C ALA A 118 5.77 -1.00 -1.16
N ASP A 119 6.97 -0.76 -0.62
CA ASP A 119 7.90 -1.82 -0.26
C ASP A 119 7.41 -2.62 0.97
N LEU A 120 7.07 -1.89 2.03
CA LEU A 120 6.79 -2.47 3.34
C LEU A 120 5.44 -3.24 3.36
N ASN A 121 4.41 -2.69 2.70
CA ASN A 121 3.13 -3.40 2.58
C ASN A 121 3.21 -4.54 1.55
N ALA A 122 4.00 -4.42 0.48
CA ALA A 122 4.24 -5.51 -0.46
C ALA A 122 4.91 -6.72 0.22
N ILE A 123 5.89 -6.52 1.12
CA ILE A 123 6.45 -7.61 1.93
C ILE A 123 5.33 -8.30 2.73
N PHE A 124 4.49 -7.53 3.42
CA PHE A 124 3.38 -8.09 4.18
C PHE A 124 2.42 -8.89 3.29
N VAL A 125 2.02 -8.33 2.16
CA VAL A 125 1.09 -8.97 1.21
C VAL A 125 1.72 -10.23 0.61
N GLY A 126 2.97 -10.17 0.15
CA GLY A 126 3.67 -11.30 -0.45
C GLY A 126 3.84 -12.48 0.54
N LEU A 127 4.23 -12.20 1.79
CA LEU A 127 4.35 -13.22 2.81
C LEU A 127 3.00 -13.83 3.21
N CYS A 128 1.91 -13.02 3.26
CA CYS A 128 0.56 -13.53 3.46
C CYS A 128 0.14 -14.47 2.32
N ARG A 129 0.30 -14.05 1.07
CA ARG A 129 -0.01 -14.90 -0.10
C ARG A 129 0.79 -16.20 -0.10
N ALA A 130 2.09 -16.14 0.17
CA ALA A 130 2.97 -17.31 0.25
C ALA A 130 2.60 -18.27 1.39
N SER A 131 1.89 -17.76 2.43
CA SER A 131 1.35 -18.56 3.55
C SER A 131 -0.08 -19.06 3.30
N GLY A 132 -0.65 -18.78 2.11
CA GLY A 132 -2.02 -19.18 1.74
C GLY A 132 -3.11 -18.26 2.29
N VAL A 133 -2.77 -17.07 2.78
CA VAL A 133 -3.74 -16.05 3.23
C VAL A 133 -3.95 -15.06 2.07
N PRO A 134 -5.20 -14.94 1.53
CA PRO A 134 -5.47 -13.99 0.46
C PRO A 134 -5.20 -12.56 0.94
N ALA A 135 -4.34 -11.84 0.21
CA ALA A 135 -3.92 -10.50 0.57
C ALA A 135 -3.75 -9.61 -0.67
N ARG A 136 -3.93 -8.31 -0.50
CA ARG A 136 -3.75 -7.34 -1.58
C ARG A 136 -3.24 -6.00 -1.05
N ASP A 137 -2.43 -5.34 -1.85
CA ASP A 137 -2.15 -3.93 -1.69
C ASP A 137 -3.37 -3.11 -2.13
N VAL A 138 -3.60 -2.00 -1.45
CA VAL A 138 -4.61 -1.02 -1.85
C VAL A 138 -3.91 0.32 -2.02
N TYR A 139 -3.83 0.78 -3.27
CA TYR A 139 -3.16 2.02 -3.62
C TYR A 139 -4.10 3.20 -3.46
N GLY A 140 -3.58 4.28 -2.89
CA GLY A 140 -4.43 5.41 -2.54
C GLY A 140 -3.67 6.68 -2.17
N LEU A 141 -4.41 7.60 -1.59
CA LEU A 141 -3.95 8.94 -1.28
C LEU A 141 -4.49 9.38 0.07
N ARG A 142 -3.64 9.93 0.93
CA ARG A 142 -4.11 10.65 2.12
C ARG A 142 -4.72 11.98 1.69
N VAL A 143 -5.85 12.34 2.29
CA VAL A 143 -6.63 13.52 1.87
C VAL A 143 -6.89 14.50 3.02
N ALA A 144 -6.56 14.13 4.25
CA ALA A 144 -6.79 14.94 5.44
C ALA A 144 -5.75 14.66 6.54
N PRO A 145 -5.62 15.51 7.57
CA PRO A 145 -4.87 15.20 8.77
C PRO A 145 -5.35 13.90 9.44
N SER A 146 -4.48 13.28 10.23
CA SER A 146 -4.86 12.12 11.04
C SER A 146 -5.60 12.56 12.30
N ALA A 147 -6.67 11.85 12.64
CA ALA A 147 -7.39 11.98 13.90
C ALA A 147 -6.91 10.97 14.96
N PHE A 148 -6.00 10.05 14.62
CA PHE A 148 -5.39 9.11 15.57
C PHE A 148 -4.31 9.73 16.45
N GLY A 149 -4.01 11.02 16.26
CA GLY A 149 -3.00 11.75 17.05
C GLY A 149 -1.55 11.59 16.53
N TYR A 150 -1.36 10.97 15.35
CA TYR A 150 -0.05 10.84 14.71
C TYR A 150 0.06 11.79 13.51
N LYS A 151 0.96 12.76 13.60
CA LYS A 151 1.22 13.74 12.54
C LYS A 151 1.60 13.07 11.23
N GLU A 152 2.46 12.05 11.31
CA GLU A 152 2.99 11.35 10.14
C GLU A 152 1.95 10.51 9.38
N LEU A 153 0.78 10.24 9.99
CA LEU A 153 -0.30 9.51 9.35
C LEU A 153 -1.32 10.39 8.62
N GLY A 154 -1.11 11.70 8.63
CA GLY A 154 -1.96 12.69 7.96
C GLY A 154 -1.38 13.24 6.65
N ALA A 155 -2.15 14.15 6.04
CA ALA A 155 -1.74 14.98 4.91
C ALA A 155 -2.36 16.38 5.01
N ASN A 156 -1.71 17.36 4.37
CA ASN A 156 -2.29 18.68 4.18
C ASN A 156 -3.19 18.65 2.94
N SER A 157 -4.50 18.81 3.13
CA SER A 157 -5.49 18.73 2.05
C SER A 157 -5.30 19.78 0.94
N ALA A 158 -4.75 20.95 1.27
CA ALA A 158 -4.49 22.01 0.29
C ALA A 158 -3.36 21.64 -0.71
N SER A 159 -2.45 20.75 -0.30
CA SER A 159 -1.37 20.27 -1.17
C SER A 159 -1.04 18.82 -0.82
N LEU A 160 -1.49 17.90 -1.66
CA LEU A 160 -1.29 16.47 -1.47
C LEU A 160 -0.03 15.94 -2.19
N LYS A 161 0.96 16.82 -2.42
CA LYS A 161 2.27 16.40 -2.95
C LYS A 161 2.92 15.40 -1.97
N GLY A 162 3.23 14.20 -2.45
CA GLY A 162 3.82 13.15 -1.62
C GLY A 162 2.84 12.48 -0.63
N ALA A 163 1.53 12.71 -0.77
CA ALA A 163 0.51 12.11 0.08
C ALA A 163 0.04 10.72 -0.40
N GLN A 164 0.61 10.22 -1.48
CA GLN A 164 0.39 8.85 -1.93
C GLN A 164 0.77 7.86 -0.84
N HIS A 165 -0.10 6.91 -0.63
CA HIS A 165 0.09 5.88 0.38
C HIS A 165 -0.66 4.61 -0.01
N CYS A 166 0.02 3.47 -0.03
CA CYS A 166 -0.65 2.19 -0.11
C CYS A 166 -0.89 1.62 1.30
N ARG A 167 -1.93 0.83 1.40
CA ARG A 167 -2.29 0.04 2.57
C ARG A 167 -2.44 -1.41 2.14
N ALA A 168 -2.63 -2.32 3.07
CA ALA A 168 -2.82 -3.73 2.77
C ALA A 168 -4.15 -4.25 3.33
N GLU A 169 -4.72 -5.24 2.68
CA GLU A 169 -5.87 -6.00 3.18
C GLU A 169 -5.57 -7.48 3.14
N VAL A 170 -6.11 -8.22 4.11
CA VAL A 170 -6.16 -9.68 4.10
C VAL A 170 -7.60 -10.14 4.15
N PHE A 171 -7.93 -11.21 3.45
CA PHE A 171 -9.24 -11.85 3.57
C PHE A 171 -9.19 -12.90 4.67
N LEU A 172 -10.00 -12.72 5.69
CA LEU A 172 -10.09 -13.64 6.82
C LEU A 172 -11.51 -14.21 6.89
N ALA A 173 -11.61 -15.53 6.93
CA ALA A 173 -12.88 -16.21 7.10
C ALA A 173 -13.60 -15.71 8.36
N GLY A 174 -14.83 -15.28 8.22
CA GLY A 174 -15.63 -14.71 9.30
C GLY A 174 -15.52 -13.19 9.47
N HIS A 175 -14.55 -12.52 8.80
CA HIS A 175 -14.37 -11.07 8.89
C HIS A 175 -14.38 -10.38 7.52
N GLY A 176 -14.13 -11.13 6.42
CA GLY A 176 -13.97 -10.56 5.07
C GLY A 176 -12.63 -9.88 4.88
N TRP A 177 -12.59 -8.82 4.09
CA TRP A 177 -11.39 -8.00 3.87
C TRP A 177 -11.10 -7.14 5.09
N VAL A 178 -10.02 -7.45 5.77
CA VAL A 178 -9.58 -6.80 7.00
C VAL A 178 -8.40 -5.88 6.70
N ALA A 179 -8.50 -4.66 7.20
CA ALA A 179 -7.53 -3.59 7.04
C ALA A 179 -6.21 -3.88 7.77
N MET A 180 -5.07 -3.65 7.11
CA MET A 180 -3.72 -3.81 7.65
C MET A 180 -2.82 -2.68 7.17
N ASP A 181 -1.91 -2.21 8.04
CA ASP A 181 -0.93 -1.21 7.62
C ASP A 181 0.36 -1.26 8.47
N PRO A 182 1.22 -2.27 8.30
CA PRO A 182 2.50 -2.31 8.99
C PRO A 182 3.45 -1.19 8.55
N ALA A 183 3.30 -0.67 7.32
CA ALA A 183 4.13 0.44 6.84
C ALA A 183 3.91 1.74 7.60
N ASP A 184 2.68 2.01 8.04
CA ASP A 184 2.38 3.18 8.86
C ASP A 184 2.91 3.02 10.30
N VAL A 185 2.92 1.82 10.86
CA VAL A 185 3.61 1.56 12.14
C VAL A 185 5.08 1.93 12.02
N LEU A 186 5.75 1.42 10.99
CA LEU A 186 7.17 1.71 10.75
C LEU A 186 7.44 3.18 10.45
N LYS A 187 6.47 3.88 9.82
CA LYS A 187 6.55 5.34 9.61
C LYS A 187 6.48 6.09 10.93
N VAL A 188 5.57 5.75 11.82
CA VAL A 188 5.49 6.33 13.17
C VAL A 188 6.77 6.05 13.95
N MET A 189 7.24 4.81 13.98
CA MET A 189 8.48 4.44 14.66
C MET A 189 9.70 5.24 14.18
N ARG A 190 9.72 5.64 12.90
CA ARG A 190 10.88 6.31 12.31
C ARG A 190 10.78 7.82 12.30
N GLN A 191 9.59 8.41 12.21
CA GLN A 191 9.41 9.82 11.84
C GLN A 191 8.52 10.62 12.80
N GLU A 192 7.73 9.98 13.68
CA GLU A 192 6.82 10.70 14.59
C GLU A 192 7.56 11.47 15.67
N THR A 193 8.70 10.94 16.13
CA THR A 193 9.60 11.58 17.10
C THR A 193 10.96 11.88 16.47
N PRO A 194 11.77 12.80 17.02
CA PRO A 194 13.12 13.04 16.53
C PRO A 194 13.99 11.79 16.58
N GLU A 195 13.85 10.97 17.62
CA GLU A 195 14.58 9.71 17.79
C GLU A 195 13.89 8.58 17.04
N TRP A 196 14.68 7.71 16.45
CA TRP A 196 14.17 6.49 15.84
C TRP A 196 13.76 5.46 16.90
N ILE A 197 12.47 5.25 17.05
CA ILE A 197 11.90 4.21 17.92
C ILE A 197 12.20 2.84 17.31
N LYS A 198 13.02 2.03 17.98
CA LYS A 198 13.39 0.67 17.56
C LYS A 198 12.49 -0.39 18.16
N ASP A 199 11.96 -0.13 19.34
CA ASP A 199 11.09 -1.07 20.06
C ASP A 199 9.63 -0.83 19.72
N PRO A 200 8.92 -1.81 19.11
CA PRO A 200 7.49 -1.68 18.84
C PRO A 200 6.62 -1.65 20.12
N ALA A 201 7.16 -2.00 21.28
CA ALA A 201 6.48 -1.86 22.57
C ALA A 201 6.59 -0.45 23.18
N HIS A 202 7.35 0.46 22.53
CA HIS A 202 7.45 1.85 22.97
C HIS A 202 6.08 2.52 23.01
N ALA A 203 5.84 3.40 24.00
CA ALA A 203 4.55 4.04 24.27
C ALA A 203 3.93 4.76 23.04
N VAL A 204 4.74 5.26 22.13
CA VAL A 204 4.27 5.89 20.87
C VAL A 204 3.94 4.84 19.81
N ALA A 205 4.69 3.73 19.73
CA ALA A 205 4.54 2.73 18.68
C ALA A 205 3.47 1.67 18.99
N ALA A 206 3.36 1.23 20.25
CA ALA A 206 2.46 0.16 20.63
C ALA A 206 0.97 0.41 20.30
N PRO A 207 0.39 1.61 20.53
CA PRO A 207 -1.01 1.86 20.18
C PRO A 207 -1.26 1.81 18.66
N VAL A 208 -0.37 2.38 17.83
CA VAL A 208 -0.51 2.36 16.37
C VAL A 208 -0.29 0.96 15.83
N MET A 209 0.64 0.18 16.39
CA MET A 209 0.86 -1.22 16.02
C MET A 209 -0.38 -2.09 16.32
N ALA A 210 -1.00 -1.91 17.46
CA ALA A 210 -2.23 -2.62 17.80
C ALA A 210 -3.41 -2.16 16.94
N GLY A 211 -3.54 -0.85 16.71
CA GLY A 211 -4.64 -0.24 15.98
C GLY A 211 -4.65 -0.59 14.49
N LEU A 212 -3.50 -0.54 13.82
CA LEU A 212 -3.42 -0.79 12.37
C LEU A 212 -3.40 -2.28 11.98
N PHE A 213 -3.56 -3.17 12.93
CA PHE A 213 -3.95 -4.56 12.70
C PHE A 213 -5.48 -4.69 12.81
N GLY A 214 -6.17 -4.39 11.74
CA GLY A 214 -7.63 -4.47 11.65
C GLY A 214 -8.33 -3.14 11.38
N ASN A 215 -7.62 -2.02 11.46
CA ASN A 215 -8.27 -0.72 11.30
C ASN A 215 -7.54 0.17 10.29
N TRP A 216 -8.32 0.99 9.58
CA TRP A 216 -7.86 2.13 8.81
C TRP A 216 -8.62 3.39 9.20
N GLU A 217 -7.90 4.48 9.26
CA GLU A 217 -8.48 5.81 9.39
C GLU A 217 -9.09 6.29 8.07
N GLY A 218 -10.20 7.03 8.16
CA GLY A 218 -10.94 7.55 7.01
C GLY A 218 -10.32 8.79 6.34
N ASN A 219 -9.13 9.19 6.72
CA ASN A 219 -8.38 10.29 6.11
C ASN A 219 -7.70 9.93 4.78
N TRP A 220 -8.07 8.83 4.18
CA TRP A 220 -7.43 8.23 3.02
C TRP A 220 -8.45 7.68 2.03
N VAL A 221 -8.14 7.80 0.73
CA VAL A 221 -8.94 7.28 -0.38
C VAL A 221 -8.14 6.21 -1.10
N GLY A 222 -8.65 4.97 -1.09
CA GLY A 222 -8.15 3.90 -1.95
C GLY A 222 -8.79 3.96 -3.32
N TYR A 223 -8.04 3.73 -4.38
CA TYR A 223 -8.54 3.79 -5.74
C TYR A 223 -8.32 2.54 -6.57
N ASN A 224 -7.35 1.68 -6.26
CA ASN A 224 -7.20 0.38 -6.91
C ASN A 224 -6.36 -0.60 -6.09
N THR A 225 -6.37 -1.87 -6.53
CA THR A 225 -5.59 -2.99 -5.97
C THR A 225 -4.82 -3.72 -7.07
N ALA A 226 -4.56 -3.06 -8.19
CA ALA A 226 -4.09 -3.71 -9.39
C ALA A 226 -2.56 -3.85 -9.42
N HIS A 227 -2.11 -4.98 -9.92
CA HIS A 227 -0.73 -5.30 -10.23
C HIS A 227 -0.59 -5.71 -11.69
N ASP A 228 0.63 -5.64 -12.23
CA ASP A 228 1.03 -6.11 -13.55
C ASP A 228 0.12 -5.58 -14.68
N LEU A 229 -0.07 -4.27 -14.68
CA LEU A 229 -1.04 -3.59 -15.55
C LEU A 229 -0.49 -3.33 -16.94
N HIS A 230 -1.27 -3.67 -17.94
CA HIS A 230 -1.09 -3.15 -19.28
C HIS A 230 -1.81 -1.81 -19.43
N LEU A 231 -1.05 -0.73 -19.65
CA LEU A 231 -1.63 0.58 -19.89
C LEU A 231 -2.06 0.70 -21.38
N PRO A 232 -3.23 1.29 -21.69
CA PRO A 232 -3.66 1.52 -23.06
C PRO A 232 -2.75 2.55 -23.75
N GLY A 233 -2.61 2.43 -25.08
CA GLY A 233 -1.82 3.36 -25.91
C GLY A 233 -0.30 3.37 -25.66
N ARG A 234 0.19 2.49 -24.80
CA ARG A 234 1.58 2.49 -24.36
C ARG A 234 2.55 2.09 -25.46
N VAL A 235 3.61 2.88 -25.66
CA VAL A 235 4.72 2.61 -26.58
C VAL A 235 5.72 1.63 -25.94
N GLU A 236 6.07 1.83 -24.68
CA GLU A 236 6.91 0.90 -23.94
C GLU A 236 6.23 -0.45 -23.74
N LYS A 237 6.96 -1.54 -23.99
CA LYS A 237 6.49 -2.90 -23.72
C LYS A 237 6.63 -3.24 -22.23
N GLY A 238 5.80 -4.17 -21.76
CA GLY A 238 5.83 -4.66 -20.38
C GLY A 238 4.63 -4.18 -19.55
N THR A 239 4.64 -4.50 -18.28
CA THR A 239 3.60 -4.16 -17.32
C THR A 239 4.02 -3.00 -16.45
N LEU A 240 3.04 -2.31 -15.87
CA LEU A 240 3.24 -1.43 -14.74
C LEU A 240 3.02 -2.27 -13.47
N PRO A 241 4.01 -2.41 -12.59
CA PRO A 241 3.90 -3.28 -11.41
C PRO A 241 2.70 -2.94 -10.52
N PHE A 242 2.43 -1.65 -10.34
CA PHE A 242 1.26 -1.14 -9.62
C PHE A 242 0.89 0.27 -10.10
N PHE A 243 -0.33 0.72 -9.83
CA PHE A 243 -0.85 2.00 -10.32
C PHE A 243 -1.19 2.94 -9.16
N MET A 244 -0.18 3.65 -8.66
CA MET A 244 -0.31 4.61 -7.55
C MET A 244 -0.25 6.06 -8.01
N TYR A 245 0.48 6.35 -9.08
CA TYR A 245 0.74 7.68 -9.61
C TYR A 245 0.08 7.87 -10.97
N PRO A 246 -0.25 9.12 -11.36
CA PRO A 246 -0.52 9.40 -12.77
C PRO A 246 0.64 8.89 -13.63
N GLN A 247 0.32 8.38 -14.81
CA GLN A 247 1.29 7.93 -15.79
C GLN A 247 1.25 8.84 -17.00
N GLY A 248 2.38 9.11 -17.60
CA GLY A 248 2.50 9.89 -18.83
C GLY A 248 3.62 9.35 -19.69
N GLU A 249 3.43 9.45 -21.01
CA GLU A 249 4.38 8.99 -22.02
C GLU A 249 4.37 9.93 -23.23
N ASN A 250 5.50 10.11 -23.87
CA ASN A 250 5.63 10.81 -25.15
C ASN A 250 6.50 9.96 -26.09
N ALA A 251 6.89 10.53 -27.25
CA ALA A 251 7.72 9.84 -28.23
C ALA A 251 9.11 9.45 -27.70
N GLU A 252 9.59 10.07 -26.63
CA GLU A 252 10.89 9.80 -26.01
C GLU A 252 10.82 8.69 -24.96
N GLY A 253 9.60 8.34 -24.51
CA GLY A 253 9.35 7.30 -23.53
C GLY A 253 8.45 7.74 -22.38
N ARG A 254 8.38 6.91 -21.33
CA ARG A 254 7.55 7.14 -20.16
C ARG A 254 8.24 8.09 -19.18
N PHE A 255 7.47 9.03 -18.64
CA PHE A 255 7.92 9.88 -17.55
C PHE A 255 8.12 9.07 -16.26
N ASP A 256 9.11 9.49 -15.48
CA ASP A 256 9.42 8.87 -14.21
C ASP A 256 8.36 9.25 -13.14
N ASP A 257 7.45 8.35 -12.86
CA ASP A 257 6.35 8.54 -11.92
C ASP A 257 6.79 8.52 -10.45
N LEU A 258 7.97 8.00 -10.15
CA LEU A 258 8.60 8.08 -8.82
C LEU A 258 9.31 9.42 -8.57
N ALA A 259 9.40 10.27 -9.57
CA ALA A 259 9.99 11.60 -9.50
C ALA A 259 8.94 12.68 -9.81
N PRO A 260 8.04 13.02 -8.86
CA PRO A 260 6.93 13.95 -9.08
C PRO A 260 7.37 15.38 -9.43
N ASP A 261 8.63 15.72 -9.22
CA ASP A 261 9.20 17.00 -9.66
C ASP A 261 9.57 16.99 -11.15
N ALA A 262 9.89 15.82 -11.72
CA ALA A 262 10.15 15.64 -13.15
C ALA A 262 8.85 15.44 -13.94
N PHE A 263 7.92 14.64 -13.42
CA PHE A 263 6.57 14.49 -13.97
C PHE A 263 5.58 15.35 -13.17
N ARG A 264 5.28 16.54 -13.66
CA ARG A 264 4.52 17.56 -12.92
C ARG A 264 3.02 17.28 -12.92
N TYR A 265 2.47 17.01 -11.74
CA TYR A 265 1.05 17.01 -11.46
C TYR A 265 0.76 17.63 -10.08
N THR A 266 -0.47 18.06 -9.87
CA THR A 266 -0.93 18.60 -8.59
C THR A 266 -2.19 17.86 -8.14
N ILE A 267 -2.28 17.60 -6.83
CA ILE A 267 -3.48 17.01 -6.23
C ILE A 267 -3.84 17.86 -5.02
N ALA A 268 -5.13 18.15 -4.89
CA ALA A 268 -5.70 18.78 -3.71
C ALA A 268 -7.03 18.11 -3.36
N ALA A 269 -7.42 18.18 -2.10
CA ALA A 269 -8.73 17.72 -1.63
C ALA A 269 -9.44 18.86 -0.89
N THR A 270 -10.75 18.90 -1.03
CA THR A 270 -11.61 19.82 -0.29
C THR A 270 -12.68 19.01 0.42
N GLU A 271 -12.80 19.20 1.72
CA GLU A 271 -13.87 18.59 2.50
C GLU A 271 -15.20 19.22 2.11
N LEU A 272 -16.17 18.41 1.74
CA LEU A 272 -17.53 18.83 1.49
C LEU A 272 -18.32 18.68 2.79
N LYS A 273 -18.85 19.77 3.30
CA LYS A 273 -19.81 19.73 4.41
C LYS A 273 -21.06 18.97 3.96
N ALA A 274 -21.51 18.03 4.79
CA ALA A 274 -22.75 17.26 4.58
C ALA A 274 -23.99 18.13 4.76
#